data_0d62399b2f448dc8b3b102ca0a5f70de
#
_entry.id   0d62399b2f448dc8b3b102ca0a5f70de
#
_cell.length_a   1.000
_cell.length_b   1.000
_cell.length_c   1.000
_cell.angle_alpha   90.00
_cell.angle_beta   90.00
_cell.angle_gamma   90.00
#
_symmetry.space_group_name_H-M   'P 1'
#
loop_
_entity.id
_entity.type
_entity.pdbx_description
1 polymer ?
#
loop_
_entity_poly.entity_id
_entity_poly.type
_entity_poly.pdbx_seq_one_letter_code
_entity_poly.pdbx_strand_id
1 'polypeptide(L)'
;MVIVEYPPGSSDPIHRHNAHGFIYVLEGSIVMQARGGKETVLKPGQTFYEGPDDVHVIGRNASPTKPAKFVVFFVKDKGAPVLVPAK
;
A
#
# COMPACT_ATOMS: atom_id res chain seq x y z
N MET A 1 12.39 2.53 -4.79
CA MET A 1 11.32 3.51 -4.57
C MET A 1 10.36 3.51 -5.75
N VAL A 2 9.08 3.43 -5.48
CA VAL A 2 8.04 3.40 -6.50
C VAL A 2 6.99 4.45 -6.16
N ILE A 3 6.55 5.22 -7.15
CA ILE A 3 5.42 6.14 -6.99
C ILE A 3 4.19 5.42 -7.54
N VAL A 4 3.15 5.33 -6.70
CA VAL A 4 1.89 4.68 -7.04
C VAL A 4 0.78 5.70 -7.06
N GLU A 5 -0.06 5.64 -8.08
CA GLU A 5 -1.24 6.49 -8.20
C GLU A 5 -2.48 5.61 -8.22
N TYR A 6 -3.43 5.92 -7.34
CA TYR A 6 -4.73 5.28 -7.33
C TYR A 6 -5.76 6.19 -7.99
N PRO A 7 -6.32 5.79 -9.13
CA PRO A 7 -7.48 6.49 -9.69
C PRO A 7 -8.64 6.54 -8.70
N PRO A 8 -9.57 7.49 -8.86
CA PRO A 8 -10.75 7.55 -7.99
C PRO A 8 -11.47 6.20 -7.92
N GLY A 9 -11.80 5.77 -6.71
CA GLY A 9 -12.53 4.53 -6.48
C GLY A 9 -11.77 3.23 -6.70
N SER A 10 -10.48 3.28 -7.04
CA SER A 10 -9.71 2.07 -7.32
C SER A 10 -9.28 1.34 -6.06
N SER A 11 -9.01 0.05 -6.20
CA SER A 11 -8.50 -0.79 -5.13
C SER A 11 -7.56 -1.85 -5.69
N ASP A 12 -6.62 -2.29 -4.85
CA ASP A 12 -5.72 -3.39 -5.18
C ASP A 12 -6.33 -4.73 -4.76
N PRO A 13 -5.98 -5.83 -5.46
CA PRO A 13 -6.33 -7.17 -4.98
C PRO A 13 -5.56 -7.51 -3.70
N ILE A 14 -6.05 -8.50 -2.97
CA ILE A 14 -5.34 -9.03 -1.80
C ILE A 14 -3.97 -9.55 -2.24
N HIS A 15 -2.92 -9.09 -1.58
CA HIS A 15 -1.55 -9.44 -1.92
C HIS A 15 -0.62 -9.29 -0.73
N ARG A 16 0.60 -9.78 -0.87
CA ARG A 16 1.70 -9.46 0.04
C ARG A 16 2.93 -9.06 -0.76
N HIS A 17 3.81 -8.32 -0.13
CA HIS A 17 5.13 -8.01 -0.69
C HIS A 17 6.17 -8.93 -0.06
N ASN A 18 7.11 -9.40 -0.88
CA ASN A 18 8.25 -10.17 -0.37
C ASN A 18 9.37 -9.19 0.01
N ALA A 19 9.02 -8.19 0.80
CA ALA A 19 9.89 -7.07 1.16
C ALA A 19 9.30 -6.31 2.34
N HIS A 20 10.13 -5.47 2.98
CA HIS A 20 9.65 -4.44 3.90
C HIS A 20 9.20 -3.25 3.08
N GLY A 21 7.95 -2.83 3.25
CA GLY A 21 7.38 -1.68 2.55
C GLY A 21 7.17 -0.50 3.47
N PHE A 22 7.66 0.68 3.08
CA PHE A 22 7.46 1.94 3.79
C PHE A 22 6.70 2.89 2.87
N ILE A 23 5.48 3.23 3.25
CA ILE A 23 4.57 4.05 2.44
C ILE A 23 4.52 5.46 3.00
N TYR A 24 4.59 6.46 2.12
CA TYR A 24 4.43 7.87 2.46
C TYR A 24 3.43 8.50 1.49
N VAL A 25 2.33 9.02 2.01
CA VAL A 25 1.26 9.59 1.18
C VAL A 25 1.62 11.00 0.73
N LEU A 26 1.56 11.24 -0.58
CA LEU A 26 1.88 12.53 -1.20
C LEU A 26 0.62 13.35 -1.47
N GLU A 27 -0.46 12.71 -1.91
CA GLU A 27 -1.66 13.39 -2.35
C GLU A 27 -2.88 12.49 -2.16
N GLY A 28 -4.01 13.10 -1.77
CA GLY A 28 -5.24 12.37 -1.53
C GLY A 28 -5.19 11.56 -0.26
N SER A 29 -6.10 10.60 -0.12
CA SER A 29 -6.16 9.70 1.04
C SER A 29 -6.30 8.28 0.58
N ILE A 30 -5.61 7.37 1.27
CA ILE A 30 -5.66 5.93 0.97
C ILE A 30 -6.08 5.17 2.22
N VAL A 31 -6.67 4.00 2.02
CA VAL A 31 -7.02 3.07 3.10
C VAL A 31 -6.17 1.83 2.96
N MET A 32 -5.49 1.48 4.02
CA MET A 32 -4.61 0.31 4.08
C MET A 32 -4.98 -0.57 5.25
N GLN A 33 -4.91 -1.88 5.06
CA GLN A 33 -5.07 -2.85 6.14
C GLN A 33 -4.27 -4.12 5.84
N ALA A 34 -3.44 -4.53 6.79
CA ALA A 34 -2.83 -5.86 6.79
C ALA A 34 -3.78 -6.84 7.49
N ARG A 35 -3.72 -8.11 7.11
CA ARG A 35 -4.55 -9.16 7.73
C ARG A 35 -4.26 -9.23 9.22
N GLY A 36 -5.32 -9.18 10.04
CA GLY A 36 -5.21 -9.15 11.49
C GLY A 36 -4.99 -7.77 12.10
N GLY A 37 -4.73 -6.76 11.26
CA GLY A 37 -4.58 -5.38 11.69
C GLY A 37 -5.86 -4.57 11.56
N LYS A 38 -5.75 -3.28 11.86
CA LYS A 38 -6.86 -2.33 11.73
C LYS A 38 -6.85 -1.65 10.37
N GLU A 39 -8.04 -1.36 9.84
CA GLU A 39 -8.18 -0.48 8.70
C GLU A 39 -7.68 0.92 9.08
N THR A 40 -6.76 1.44 8.30
CA THR A 40 -6.12 2.73 8.58
C THR A 40 -6.30 3.67 7.39
N VAL A 41 -6.82 4.86 7.65
CA VAL A 41 -6.91 5.93 6.65
C VAL A 41 -5.67 6.79 6.76
N LEU A 42 -4.96 6.94 5.64
CA LEU A 42 -3.71 7.72 5.57
C LEU A 42 -3.93 8.95 4.71
N LYS A 43 -3.55 10.10 5.25
CA LYS A 43 -3.62 11.40 4.60
C LYS A 43 -2.23 11.87 4.17
N PRO A 44 -2.12 12.91 3.32
CA PRO A 44 -0.80 13.43 2.92
C PRO A 44 0.10 13.70 4.12
N GLY A 45 1.35 13.23 4.02
CA GLY A 45 2.35 13.33 5.09
C GLY A 45 2.35 12.19 6.09
N GLN A 46 1.38 11.29 6.03
CA GLN A 46 1.31 10.11 6.90
C GLN A 46 2.00 8.92 6.27
N THR A 47 2.43 7.99 7.13
CA THR A 47 3.22 6.83 6.73
C THR A 47 2.55 5.54 7.19
N PHE A 48 2.88 4.46 6.49
CA PHE A 48 2.43 3.11 6.82
C PHE A 48 3.55 2.12 6.53
N TYR A 49 3.74 1.16 7.42
CA TYR A 49 4.73 0.10 7.26
C TYR A 49 4.04 -1.24 7.08
N GLU A 50 4.56 -2.06 6.16
CA GLU A 50 4.17 -3.46 6.04
C GLU A 50 5.41 -4.34 5.90
N GLY A 51 5.43 -5.47 6.61
CA GLY A 51 6.52 -6.43 6.57
C GLY A 51 6.34 -7.46 5.46
N PRO A 52 7.37 -8.31 5.22
CA PRO A 52 7.34 -9.29 4.12
C PRO A 52 6.30 -10.38 4.31
N ASP A 53 5.85 -10.64 5.53
CA ASP A 53 4.84 -11.66 5.82
C ASP A 53 3.44 -11.06 6.00
N ASP A 54 3.31 -9.75 5.93
CA ASP A 54 2.01 -9.09 6.06
C ASP A 54 1.20 -9.23 4.78
N VAL A 55 -0.04 -9.67 4.90
CA VAL A 55 -0.97 -9.76 3.77
C VAL A 55 -1.80 -8.49 3.72
N HIS A 56 -1.71 -7.80 2.59
CA HIS A 56 -2.45 -6.57 2.33
C HIS A 56 -3.88 -6.95 1.92
N VAL A 57 -4.84 -6.83 2.84
CA VAL A 57 -6.24 -7.17 2.57
C VAL A 57 -7.04 -5.99 2.04
N ILE A 58 -6.62 -4.75 2.37
CA ILE A 58 -7.21 -3.53 1.83
C ILE A 58 -6.08 -2.60 1.40
N GLY A 59 -6.14 -2.17 0.14
CA GLY A 59 -5.32 -1.11 -0.40
C GLY A 59 -6.16 -0.39 -1.43
N ARG A 60 -6.71 0.78 -1.08
CA ARG A 60 -7.63 1.49 -1.96
C ARG A 60 -7.54 3.00 -1.80
N ASN A 61 -8.03 3.71 -2.82
CA ASN A 61 -8.28 5.13 -2.71
C ASN A 61 -9.48 5.34 -1.78
N ALA A 62 -9.33 6.19 -0.78
CA ALA A 62 -10.41 6.52 0.14
C ALA A 62 -11.51 7.36 -0.51
N SER A 63 -11.21 8.01 -1.64
CA SER A 63 -12.15 8.88 -2.35
C SER A 63 -12.70 8.20 -3.61
N PRO A 64 -14.02 8.29 -3.88
CA PRO A 64 -14.58 7.85 -5.15
C PRO A 64 -14.44 8.88 -6.27
N THR A 65 -13.95 10.10 -5.97
CA THR A 65 -13.96 11.23 -6.91
C THR A 65 -12.59 11.85 -7.16
N LYS A 66 -11.61 11.65 -6.27
CA LYS A 66 -10.29 12.26 -6.37
C LYS A 66 -9.19 11.20 -6.43
N PRO A 67 -8.11 11.44 -7.20
CA PRO A 67 -6.97 10.52 -7.21
C PRO A 67 -6.19 10.58 -5.90
N ALA A 68 -5.42 9.54 -5.63
CA ALA A 68 -4.46 9.50 -4.54
C ALA A 68 -3.09 9.09 -5.07
N LYS A 69 -2.05 9.57 -4.42
CA LYS A 69 -0.66 9.29 -4.81
C LYS A 69 0.17 9.05 -3.57
N PHE A 70 1.00 8.01 -3.62
CA PHE A 70 1.92 7.72 -2.53
C PHE A 70 3.21 7.13 -3.09
N VAL A 71 4.26 7.21 -2.29
CA VAL A 71 5.56 6.62 -2.61
C VAL A 71 5.78 5.41 -1.71
N VAL A 72 6.39 4.37 -2.27
CA VAL A 72 6.73 3.16 -1.53
C VAL A 72 8.23 2.91 -1.64
N PHE A 73 8.88 2.72 -0.50
CA PHE A 73 10.25 2.22 -0.42
C PHE A 73 10.20 0.74 -0.05
N PHE A 74 10.89 -0.09 -0.84
CA PHE A 74 11.02 -1.51 -0.54
C PHE A 74 12.44 -1.84 -0.11
N VAL A 75 12.56 -2.59 0.99
CA VAL A 75 13.80 -3.22 1.42
C VAL A 75 13.60 -4.72 1.27
N LYS A 76 14.31 -5.34 0.33
CA LYS A 76 14.12 -6.74 -0.02
C LYS A 76 15.44 -7.40 -0.40
N ASP A 77 15.44 -8.73 -0.45
CA ASP A 77 16.56 -9.49 -0.97
C ASP A 77 16.71 -9.24 -2.47
N LYS A 78 17.95 -9.20 -2.93
CA LYS A 78 18.24 -9.00 -4.34
C LYS A 78 17.62 -10.12 -5.18
N GLY A 79 16.88 -9.72 -6.22
CA GLY A 79 16.24 -10.66 -7.12
C GLY A 79 14.91 -11.21 -6.63
N ALA A 80 14.49 -10.92 -5.40
CA ALA A 80 13.20 -11.35 -4.91
C ALA A 80 12.07 -10.57 -5.60
N PRO A 81 10.92 -11.19 -5.90
CA PRO A 81 9.78 -10.47 -6.44
C PRO A 81 9.21 -9.52 -5.40
N VAL A 82 8.82 -8.33 -5.83
CA VAL A 82 8.25 -7.31 -4.94
C VAL A 82 6.83 -7.67 -4.52
N LEU A 83 6.04 -8.16 -5.47
CA LEU A 83 4.63 -8.46 -5.26
C LEU A 83 4.40 -9.95 -5.39
N VAL A 84 3.73 -10.54 -4.41
CA VAL A 84 3.40 -11.97 -4.40
C VAL A 84 1.88 -12.09 -4.17
N PRO A 85 1.16 -12.84 -5.03
CA PRO A 85 -0.26 -13.10 -4.79
C PRO A 85 -0.45 -13.81 -3.46
N ALA A 86 -1.48 -13.45 -2.71
CA ALA A 86 -1.85 -14.08 -1.46
C ALA A 86 -3.18 -14.81 -1.61
N LYS A 87 -3.28 -15.93 -0.93
CA LYS A 87 -4.52 -16.72 -0.88
C LYS A 87 -5.31 -16.42 0.38
#